data_13cb37c4b498a6261a8a08484345b896
#
_entry.id   13cb37c4b498a6261a8a08484345b896
#
_cell.length_a   1.000
_cell.length_b   1.000
_cell.length_c   1.000
_cell.angle_alpha   90.00
_cell.angle_beta   90.00
_cell.angle_gamma   90.00
#
_symmetry.space_group_name_H-M   'P 1'
#
loop_
_entity.id
_entity.type
_entity.pdbx_description
1 polymer ?
#
loop_
_entity_poly.entity_id
_entity_poly.type
_entity_poly.pdbx_seq_one_letter_code
_entity_poly.pdbx_strand_id
1 'polypeptide(L)'
;DKLGQEYEPIIFAALNSAKVMVVLGTKPEHFNAVWVKNEWSRYLSLIRNGARNTLIPAYRDMDPYDLPEEFSHLQAQDMSKLGFMQDLTHGIKKILSAGKTTDKKENTASGGTSIEATIDYALLLIEDGNIQKANQLLEQVVATAPKHPMIYVAKLLIECGVKRQEDLAR
;
A
#
# COMPACT_ATOMS: atom_id res chain seq x y z
N ASP A 1 16.84 16.81 15.04
CA ASP A 1 18.20 16.28 15.29
C ASP A 1 18.24 15.69 16.69
N LYS A 2 18.15 14.36 16.80
CA LYS A 2 18.20 13.62 18.07
C LYS A 2 19.54 12.88 18.16
N LEU A 3 20.63 13.63 18.09
CA LEU A 3 21.98 13.14 18.30
C LEU A 3 22.10 12.60 19.74
N GLY A 4 22.40 11.30 19.91
CA GLY A 4 22.65 10.65 21.18
C GLY A 4 21.46 10.00 21.87
N GLN A 5 20.29 9.85 21.22
CA GLN A 5 19.22 9.00 21.73
C GLN A 5 19.38 7.56 21.25
N GLU A 6 19.06 6.60 22.11
CA GLU A 6 18.98 5.18 21.73
C GLU A 6 17.90 5.01 20.67
N TYR A 7 18.30 4.57 19.47
CA TYR A 7 17.37 4.33 18.34
C TYR A 7 16.49 3.09 18.55
N GLU A 8 16.94 2.12 19.33
CA GLU A 8 16.23 0.85 19.56
C GLU A 8 14.78 1.03 20.03
N PRO A 9 14.46 1.86 21.05
CA PRO A 9 13.09 2.01 21.50
C PRO A 9 12.15 2.57 20.42
N ILE A 10 12.66 3.46 19.57
CA ILE A 10 11.88 4.07 18.48
C ILE A 10 11.58 3.04 17.39
N ILE A 11 12.60 2.26 17.00
CA ILE A 11 12.44 1.18 16.02
C ILE A 11 11.45 0.13 16.55
N PHE A 12 11.57 -0.26 17.81
CA PHE A 12 10.66 -1.24 18.41
C PHE A 12 9.22 -0.74 18.50
N ALA A 13 9.02 0.53 18.84
CA ALA A 13 7.69 1.13 18.83
C ALA A 13 7.09 1.13 17.41
N ALA A 14 7.89 1.48 16.41
CA ALA A 14 7.48 1.44 15.00
C ALA A 14 7.12 0.03 14.55
N LEU A 15 7.95 -0.98 14.85
CA LEU A 15 7.69 -2.39 14.51
C LEU A 15 6.41 -2.92 15.15
N ASN A 16 6.17 -2.58 16.42
CA ASN A 16 4.97 -3.03 17.14
C ASN A 16 3.69 -2.37 16.62
N SER A 17 3.77 -1.16 16.09
CA SER A 17 2.62 -0.42 15.54
C SER A 17 2.38 -0.65 14.05
N ALA A 18 3.41 -1.07 13.31
CA ALA A 18 3.32 -1.27 11.87
C ALA A 18 2.40 -2.45 11.52
N LYS A 19 1.52 -2.24 10.53
CA LYS A 19 0.68 -3.30 9.96
C LYS A 19 1.37 -4.05 8.83
N VAL A 20 2.29 -3.39 8.16
CA VAL A 20 3.06 -3.95 7.05
C VAL A 20 4.52 -3.60 7.25
N MET A 21 5.39 -4.59 7.11
CA MET A 21 6.83 -4.44 7.04
C MET A 21 7.31 -4.87 5.67
N VAL A 22 8.07 -4.03 4.99
CA VAL A 22 8.73 -4.38 3.72
C VAL A 22 10.22 -4.49 3.97
N VAL A 23 10.81 -5.64 3.67
CA VAL A 23 12.25 -5.89 3.82
C VAL A 23 12.87 -5.90 2.43
N LEU A 24 13.82 -4.98 2.18
CA LEU A 24 14.42 -4.75 0.88
C LEU A 24 15.87 -5.24 0.84
N GLY A 25 16.25 -5.92 -0.24
CA GLY A 25 17.63 -6.30 -0.45
C GLY A 25 17.99 -6.55 -1.92
N THR A 26 19.26 -6.35 -2.26
CA THR A 26 19.83 -6.63 -3.57
C THR A 26 20.93 -7.70 -3.49
N LYS A 27 21.17 -8.22 -2.29
CA LYS A 27 22.11 -9.32 -2.01
C LYS A 27 21.62 -10.07 -0.76
N PRO A 28 21.93 -11.37 -0.62
CA PRO A 28 21.56 -12.16 0.56
C PRO A 28 22.05 -11.55 1.88
N GLU A 29 23.25 -10.93 1.86
CA GLU A 29 23.85 -10.31 3.04
C GLU A 29 23.04 -9.14 3.58
N HIS A 30 22.25 -8.44 2.73
CA HIS A 30 21.40 -7.35 3.17
C HIS A 30 20.30 -7.82 4.10
N PHE A 31 19.70 -8.99 3.81
CA PHE A 31 18.69 -9.60 4.67
C PHE A 31 19.27 -10.18 5.96
N ASN A 32 20.54 -10.65 5.89
CA ASN A 32 21.26 -11.28 6.99
C ASN A 32 22.09 -10.29 7.83
N ALA A 33 22.15 -9.01 7.45
CA ALA A 33 22.80 -7.99 8.25
C ALA A 33 22.18 -7.97 9.66
N VAL A 34 23.02 -7.93 10.70
CA VAL A 34 22.61 -8.13 12.11
C VAL A 34 21.39 -7.28 12.50
N TRP A 35 21.41 -5.99 12.16
CA TRP A 35 20.30 -5.06 12.47
C TRP A 35 19.04 -5.42 11.70
N VAL A 36 19.13 -5.64 10.39
CA VAL A 36 18.00 -5.97 9.53
C VAL A 36 17.38 -7.30 9.97
N LYS A 37 18.24 -8.30 10.26
CA LYS A 37 17.79 -9.61 10.73
C LYS A 37 17.06 -9.53 12.07
N ASN A 38 17.55 -8.73 13.00
CA ASN A 38 16.89 -8.53 14.29
C ASN A 38 15.49 -7.91 14.13
N GLU A 39 15.35 -6.92 13.24
CA GLU A 39 14.08 -6.23 13.00
C GLU A 39 13.04 -7.17 12.38
N TRP A 40 13.36 -7.83 11.25
CA TRP A 40 12.38 -8.70 10.62
C TRP A 40 12.11 -9.99 11.40
N SER A 41 13.11 -10.55 12.12
CA SER A 41 12.89 -11.73 12.98
C SER A 41 11.91 -11.41 14.11
N ARG A 42 12.07 -10.22 14.73
CA ARG A 42 11.13 -9.74 15.74
C ARG A 42 9.74 -9.53 15.17
N TYR A 43 9.64 -8.96 13.99
CA TYR A 43 8.35 -8.74 13.33
C TYR A 43 7.65 -10.06 12.96
N LEU A 44 8.39 -11.06 12.48
CA LEU A 44 7.88 -12.42 12.27
C LEU A 44 7.38 -13.06 13.56
N SER A 45 8.07 -12.82 14.68
CA SER A 45 7.62 -13.31 15.98
C SER A 45 6.27 -12.71 16.39
N LEU A 46 6.03 -11.42 16.10
CA LEU A 46 4.72 -10.79 16.34
C LEU A 46 3.63 -11.48 15.50
N ILE A 47 3.91 -11.78 14.24
CA ILE A 47 2.97 -12.48 13.34
C ILE A 47 2.67 -13.89 13.88
N ARG A 48 3.69 -14.66 14.29
CA ARG A 48 3.53 -16.00 14.87
C ARG A 48 2.73 -15.98 16.17
N ASN A 49 2.81 -14.90 16.92
CA ASN A 49 2.05 -14.68 18.16
C ASN A 49 0.63 -14.16 17.93
N GLY A 50 0.15 -14.19 16.68
CA GLY A 50 -1.23 -13.86 16.32
C GLY A 50 -1.49 -12.41 15.92
N ALA A 51 -0.45 -11.58 15.78
CA ALA A 51 -0.63 -10.25 15.21
C ALA A 51 -1.06 -10.35 13.75
N ARG A 52 -2.08 -9.57 13.37
CA ARG A 52 -2.56 -9.46 11.98
C ARG A 52 -1.68 -8.51 11.16
N ASN A 53 -0.39 -8.80 11.14
CA ASN A 53 0.62 -8.02 10.45
C ASN A 53 1.12 -8.78 9.22
N THR A 54 1.68 -8.09 8.25
CA THR A 54 2.20 -8.70 7.02
C THR A 54 3.64 -8.28 6.79
N LEU A 55 4.52 -9.26 6.55
CA LEU A 55 5.90 -9.03 6.11
C LEU A 55 5.99 -9.34 4.61
N ILE A 56 6.57 -8.42 3.85
CA ILE A 56 6.76 -8.53 2.40
C ILE A 56 8.26 -8.44 2.11
N PRO A 57 8.93 -9.56 1.79
CA PRO A 57 10.29 -9.52 1.27
C PRO A 57 10.28 -8.94 -0.16
N ALA A 58 11.19 -8.03 -0.46
CA ALA A 58 11.39 -7.52 -1.80
C ALA A 58 12.87 -7.58 -2.18
N TYR A 59 13.17 -8.13 -3.35
CA TYR A 59 14.54 -8.37 -3.81
C TYR A 59 14.75 -7.84 -5.23
N ARG A 60 16.00 -7.57 -5.57
CA ARG A 60 16.43 -7.18 -6.90
C ARG A 60 17.84 -7.69 -7.15
N ASP A 61 18.12 -8.08 -8.41
CA ASP A 61 19.45 -8.51 -8.87
C ASP A 61 20.03 -9.69 -8.08
N MET A 62 19.18 -10.59 -7.56
CA MET A 62 19.57 -11.80 -6.85
C MET A 62 18.56 -12.93 -7.09
N ASP A 63 18.97 -14.17 -6.84
CA ASP A 63 18.07 -15.31 -6.92
C ASP A 63 17.07 -15.30 -5.75
N PRO A 64 15.76 -15.50 -5.97
CA PRO A 64 14.78 -15.61 -4.90
C PRO A 64 15.06 -16.76 -3.92
N TYR A 65 15.77 -17.78 -4.34
CA TYR A 65 16.18 -18.89 -3.46
C TYR A 65 17.30 -18.52 -2.48
N ASP A 66 17.99 -17.41 -2.70
CA ASP A 66 19.00 -16.87 -1.78
C ASP A 66 18.40 -16.01 -0.65
N LEU A 67 17.08 -15.85 -0.63
CA LEU A 67 16.38 -15.22 0.49
C LEU A 67 16.49 -16.08 1.76
N PRO A 68 16.43 -15.46 2.97
CA PRO A 68 16.38 -16.22 4.22
C PRO A 68 15.30 -17.31 4.21
N GLU A 69 15.63 -18.48 4.76
CA GLU A 69 14.72 -19.62 4.81
C GLU A 69 13.40 -19.27 5.52
N GLU A 70 13.45 -18.36 6.49
CA GLU A 70 12.30 -17.86 7.21
C GLU A 70 11.27 -17.15 6.30
N PHE A 71 11.66 -16.74 5.09
CA PHE A 71 10.79 -16.12 4.08
C PHE A 71 10.20 -17.12 3.08
N SER A 72 10.57 -18.41 3.15
CA SER A 72 10.17 -19.43 2.17
C SER A 72 8.64 -19.59 2.01
N HIS A 73 7.87 -19.28 3.04
CA HIS A 73 6.41 -19.31 3.03
C HIS A 73 5.76 -17.95 2.71
N LEU A 74 6.57 -16.92 2.47
CA LEU A 74 6.11 -15.57 2.15
C LEU A 74 6.18 -15.33 0.64
N GLN A 75 5.27 -14.54 0.13
CA GLN A 75 5.31 -14.10 -1.27
C GLN A 75 6.30 -12.94 -1.41
N ALA A 76 7.51 -13.25 -1.86
CA ALA A 76 8.52 -12.23 -2.15
C ALA A 76 8.21 -11.48 -3.45
N GLN A 77 8.59 -10.20 -3.49
CA GLN A 77 8.39 -9.30 -4.61
C GLN A 77 9.70 -9.05 -5.34
N ASP A 78 9.69 -9.25 -6.66
CA ASP A 78 10.83 -8.94 -7.52
C ASP A 78 10.75 -7.47 -7.97
N MET A 79 11.68 -6.65 -7.47
CA MET A 79 11.74 -5.22 -7.76
C MET A 79 12.18 -4.89 -9.20
N SER A 80 12.68 -5.87 -9.97
CA SER A 80 13.06 -5.69 -11.37
C SER A 80 11.86 -5.76 -12.32
N LYS A 81 10.73 -6.30 -11.87
CA LYS A 81 9.52 -6.43 -12.68
C LYS A 81 8.88 -5.08 -12.97
N LEU A 82 8.48 -4.91 -14.22
CA LEU A 82 7.68 -3.76 -14.61
C LEU A 82 6.36 -3.75 -13.81
N GLY A 83 6.01 -2.60 -13.24
CA GLY A 83 4.81 -2.49 -12.41
C GLY A 83 5.00 -2.83 -10.93
N PHE A 84 6.22 -3.25 -10.49
CA PHE A 84 6.50 -3.60 -9.11
C PHE A 84 5.95 -2.58 -8.08
N MET A 85 6.18 -1.28 -8.30
CA MET A 85 5.73 -0.25 -7.36
C MET A 85 4.21 -0.15 -7.28
N GLN A 86 3.52 -0.31 -8.41
CA GLN A 86 2.05 -0.33 -8.45
C GLN A 86 1.51 -1.54 -7.71
N ASP A 87 2.07 -2.73 -7.99
CA ASP A 87 1.65 -3.98 -7.36
C ASP A 87 1.89 -3.95 -5.85
N LEU A 88 3.07 -3.50 -5.41
CA LEU A 88 3.40 -3.35 -4.00
C LEU A 88 2.46 -2.36 -3.29
N THR A 89 2.27 -1.19 -3.90
CA THR A 89 1.40 -0.14 -3.34
C THR A 89 -0.05 -0.61 -3.25
N HIS A 90 -0.55 -1.28 -4.29
CA HIS A 90 -1.89 -1.86 -4.31
C HIS A 90 -2.05 -2.94 -3.23
N GLY A 91 -1.07 -3.85 -3.12
CA GLY A 91 -1.05 -4.88 -2.09
C GLY A 91 -1.07 -4.31 -0.68
N ILE A 92 -0.24 -3.31 -0.40
CA ILE A 92 -0.21 -2.63 0.91
C ILE A 92 -1.55 -1.94 1.21
N LYS A 93 -2.12 -1.19 0.26
CA LYS A 93 -3.43 -0.56 0.43
C LYS A 93 -4.53 -1.58 0.75
N LYS A 94 -4.53 -2.72 0.07
CA LYS A 94 -5.48 -3.82 0.32
C LYS A 94 -5.34 -4.39 1.73
N ILE A 95 -4.12 -4.60 2.22
CA ILE A 95 -3.86 -5.09 3.58
C ILE A 95 -4.35 -4.08 4.62
N LEU A 96 -4.04 -2.79 4.43
CA LEU A 96 -4.44 -1.74 5.35
C LEU A 96 -5.96 -1.51 5.39
N SER A 97 -6.65 -1.66 4.25
CA SER A 97 -8.12 -1.54 4.18
C SER A 97 -8.81 -2.75 4.82
N ALA A 98 -8.28 -3.97 4.67
CA ALA A 98 -8.83 -5.17 5.31
C ALA A 98 -8.79 -5.09 6.84
N GLY A 99 -7.85 -4.34 7.42
CA GLY A 99 -7.76 -4.12 8.87
C GLY A 99 -8.81 -3.16 9.44
N LYS A 100 -9.52 -2.40 8.61
CA LYS A 100 -10.56 -1.46 9.04
C LYS A 100 -11.96 -2.08 9.18
N THR A 101 -12.14 -3.35 8.80
CA THR A 101 -13.46 -4.01 8.76
C THR A 101 -13.82 -4.82 10.00
N THR A 102 -13.06 -4.76 11.11
CA THR A 102 -13.34 -5.59 12.29
C THR A 102 -13.97 -4.87 13.49
N ASP A 103 -14.35 -3.60 13.39
CA ASP A 103 -15.05 -2.87 14.48
C ASP A 103 -16.43 -2.31 14.11
N LYS A 104 -17.17 -2.97 13.18
CA LYS A 104 -18.62 -2.78 13.09
C LYS A 104 -19.29 -4.07 12.61
N LYS A 105 -19.72 -4.88 13.58
CA LYS A 105 -20.87 -5.77 13.42
C LYS A 105 -22.13 -4.89 13.42
N GLU A 106 -22.83 -4.84 12.35
CA GLU A 106 -24.24 -5.17 12.12
C GLU A 106 -24.80 -4.50 10.87
N ASN A 107 -25.36 -5.39 10.08
CA ASN A 107 -26.53 -5.24 9.19
C ASN A 107 -26.43 -4.44 7.88
N THR A 108 -26.66 -5.27 6.92
CA THR A 108 -27.46 -5.20 5.70
C THR A 108 -26.69 -5.27 4.40
N ALA A 109 -27.03 -6.32 3.67
CA ALA A 109 -26.71 -6.56 2.27
C ALA A 109 -27.03 -5.34 1.41
N SER A 110 -26.02 -4.82 0.71
CA SER A 110 -26.21 -4.22 -0.63
C SER A 110 -24.83 -3.84 -1.17
N GLY A 111 -24.52 -4.21 -2.41
CA GLY A 111 -23.25 -3.95 -3.08
C GLY A 111 -22.86 -2.48 -3.12
N GLY A 112 -21.99 -2.07 -2.19
CA GLY A 112 -21.40 -0.74 -2.14
C GLY A 112 -19.91 -0.84 -2.40
N THR A 113 -19.48 -0.56 -3.61
CA THR A 113 -18.09 -0.17 -3.91
C THR A 113 -17.74 0.99 -3.00
N SER A 114 -16.63 0.93 -2.25
CA SER A 114 -16.25 2.04 -1.37
C SER A 114 -16.09 3.31 -2.20
N ILE A 115 -16.45 4.46 -1.64
CA ILE A 115 -16.37 5.77 -2.33
C ILE A 115 -14.96 6.00 -2.88
N GLU A 116 -13.93 5.65 -2.09
CA GLU A 116 -12.53 5.74 -2.51
C GLU A 116 -12.23 4.84 -3.72
N ALA A 117 -12.71 3.59 -3.72
CA ALA A 117 -12.49 2.69 -4.85
C ALA A 117 -13.18 3.19 -6.13
N THR A 118 -14.33 3.84 -6.01
CA THR A 118 -15.02 4.43 -7.16
C THR A 118 -14.28 5.65 -7.70
N ILE A 119 -13.70 6.47 -6.84
CA ILE A 119 -12.88 7.62 -7.23
C ILE A 119 -11.59 7.15 -7.89
N ASP A 120 -10.89 6.17 -7.32
CA ASP A 120 -9.66 5.59 -7.88
C ASP A 120 -9.94 5.00 -9.28
N TYR A 121 -11.06 4.33 -9.46
CA TYR A 121 -11.47 3.81 -10.75
C TYR A 121 -11.81 4.93 -11.76
N ALA A 122 -12.44 6.00 -11.31
CA ALA A 122 -12.71 7.16 -12.16
C ALA A 122 -11.41 7.85 -12.62
N LEU A 123 -10.39 7.97 -11.73
CA LEU A 123 -9.08 8.50 -12.09
C LEU A 123 -8.38 7.64 -13.15
N LEU A 124 -8.46 6.33 -13.02
CA LEU A 124 -7.91 5.37 -14.00
C LEU A 124 -8.59 5.51 -15.36
N LEU A 125 -9.90 5.72 -15.39
CA LEU A 125 -10.64 5.97 -16.61
C LEU A 125 -10.26 7.31 -17.28
N ILE A 126 -9.87 8.33 -16.50
CA ILE A 126 -9.35 9.60 -17.02
C ILE A 126 -7.99 9.38 -17.70
N GLU A 127 -7.09 8.62 -17.08
CA GLU A 127 -5.80 8.25 -17.67
C GLU A 127 -5.96 7.49 -18.99
N ASP A 128 -6.95 6.58 -19.05
CA ASP A 128 -7.30 5.79 -20.25
C ASP A 128 -8.05 6.62 -21.32
N GLY A 129 -8.43 7.86 -21.00
CA GLY A 129 -9.15 8.74 -21.91
C GLY A 129 -10.66 8.48 -21.97
N ASN A 130 -11.21 7.63 -21.10
CA ASN A 130 -12.63 7.33 -21.02
C ASN A 130 -13.39 8.33 -20.12
N ILE A 131 -13.36 9.59 -20.54
CA ILE A 131 -13.84 10.74 -19.77
C ILE A 131 -15.35 10.65 -19.45
N GLN A 132 -16.16 10.16 -20.39
CA GLN A 132 -17.61 10.07 -20.19
C GLN A 132 -17.97 9.12 -19.03
N LYS A 133 -17.33 7.96 -18.97
CA LYS A 133 -17.58 6.98 -17.92
C LYS A 133 -17.01 7.44 -16.57
N ALA A 134 -15.85 8.08 -16.59
CA ALA A 134 -15.26 8.70 -15.40
C ALA A 134 -16.23 9.75 -14.80
N ASN A 135 -16.78 10.63 -15.65
CA ASN A 135 -17.69 11.68 -15.20
C ASN A 135 -18.99 11.11 -14.59
N GLN A 136 -19.57 10.08 -15.21
CA GLN A 136 -20.76 9.39 -14.64
C GLN A 136 -20.49 8.82 -13.25
N LEU A 137 -19.34 8.19 -13.05
CA LEU A 137 -18.96 7.66 -11.74
C LEU A 137 -18.74 8.76 -10.71
N LEU A 138 -18.07 9.85 -11.10
CA LEU A 138 -17.85 10.99 -10.20
C LEU A 138 -19.16 11.67 -9.79
N GLU A 139 -20.15 11.79 -10.68
CA GLU A 139 -21.48 12.31 -10.34
C GLU A 139 -22.19 11.43 -9.30
N GLN A 140 -22.09 10.09 -9.41
CA GLN A 140 -22.66 9.19 -8.40
C GLN A 140 -21.97 9.37 -7.05
N VAL A 141 -20.66 9.58 -7.05
CA VAL A 141 -19.91 9.80 -5.80
C VAL A 141 -20.20 11.17 -5.20
N VAL A 142 -20.38 12.21 -6.02
CA VAL A 142 -20.80 13.55 -5.54
C VAL A 142 -22.12 13.49 -4.80
N ALA A 143 -23.07 12.69 -5.30
CA ALA A 143 -24.39 12.53 -4.64
C ALA A 143 -24.28 11.88 -3.25
N THR A 144 -23.26 11.03 -3.05
CA THR A 144 -23.08 10.26 -1.81
C THR A 144 -22.09 10.92 -0.84
N ALA A 145 -21.05 11.58 -1.36
CA ALA A 145 -19.97 12.20 -0.57
C ALA A 145 -19.52 13.55 -1.15
N PRO A 146 -20.35 14.58 -1.11
CA PRO A 146 -20.09 15.87 -1.79
C PRO A 146 -18.87 16.63 -1.24
N LYS A 147 -18.32 16.25 -0.09
CA LYS A 147 -17.17 16.92 0.55
C LYS A 147 -15.84 16.20 0.34
N HIS A 148 -15.80 15.14 -0.49
CA HIS A 148 -14.55 14.39 -0.70
C HIS A 148 -13.60 15.15 -1.63
N PRO A 149 -12.36 15.52 -1.20
CA PRO A 149 -11.48 16.41 -1.96
C PRO A 149 -11.09 15.86 -3.34
N MET A 150 -10.85 14.53 -3.43
CA MET A 150 -10.41 13.88 -4.66
C MET A 150 -11.43 13.92 -5.80
N ILE A 151 -12.72 14.11 -5.51
CA ILE A 151 -13.75 14.28 -6.54
C ILE A 151 -13.49 15.56 -7.34
N TYR A 152 -13.16 16.64 -6.63
CA TYR A 152 -12.88 17.93 -7.26
C TYR A 152 -11.59 17.92 -8.05
N VAL A 153 -10.57 17.19 -7.56
CA VAL A 153 -9.32 16.97 -8.30
C VAL A 153 -9.61 16.19 -9.60
N ALA A 154 -10.37 15.11 -9.53
CA ALA A 154 -10.73 14.32 -10.72
C ALA A 154 -11.56 15.14 -11.72
N LYS A 155 -12.52 15.95 -11.26
CA LYS A 155 -13.29 16.86 -12.13
C LYS A 155 -12.41 17.94 -12.77
N LEU A 156 -11.45 18.49 -12.03
CA LEU A 156 -10.49 19.45 -12.56
C LEU A 156 -9.60 18.84 -13.65
N LEU A 157 -9.16 17.60 -13.50
CA LEU A 157 -8.41 16.87 -14.53
C LEU A 157 -9.24 16.73 -15.82
N ILE A 158 -10.52 16.44 -15.71
CA ILE A 158 -11.44 16.36 -16.84
C ILE A 158 -11.60 17.74 -17.54
N GLU A 159 -11.84 18.79 -16.77
CA GLU A 159 -12.03 20.15 -17.28
C GLU A 159 -10.78 20.69 -17.95
N CYS A 160 -9.59 20.43 -17.38
CA CYS A 160 -8.30 20.83 -17.95
C CYS A 160 -7.84 19.93 -19.10
N GLY A 161 -8.51 18.81 -19.36
CA GLY A 161 -8.12 17.86 -20.39
C GLY A 161 -6.78 17.15 -20.10
N VAL A 162 -6.34 17.11 -18.85
CA VAL A 162 -5.08 16.49 -18.40
C VAL A 162 -5.34 15.10 -17.84
N LYS A 163 -4.41 14.20 -18.08
CA LYS A 163 -4.56 12.80 -17.69
C LYS A 163 -4.09 12.49 -16.26
N ARG A 164 -3.20 13.32 -15.72
CA ARG A 164 -2.57 13.11 -14.41
C ARG A 164 -2.52 14.38 -13.59
N GLN A 165 -2.54 14.22 -12.29
CA GLN A 165 -2.48 15.33 -11.34
C GLN A 165 -1.17 16.14 -11.46
N GLU A 166 -0.08 15.49 -11.84
CA GLU A 166 1.23 16.10 -12.04
C GLU A 166 1.27 17.08 -13.23
N ASP A 167 0.37 16.91 -14.20
CA ASP A 167 0.26 17.76 -15.39
C ASP A 167 -0.53 19.06 -15.14
N LEU A 168 -1.20 19.18 -13.98
CA LEU A 168 -1.91 20.41 -13.58
C LEU A 168 -0.96 21.54 -13.14
N ALA A 169 0.31 21.23 -12.84
CA ALA A 169 1.30 22.18 -12.35
C ALA A 169 2.18 22.78 -13.48
N ARG A 170 1.89 22.46 -14.73
CA ARG A 170 2.55 23.00 -15.94
C ARG A 170 1.66 23.98 -16.66
#